data_f923cb2048ffa76128148ba8cee81933
#
_entry.id   f923cb2048ffa76128148ba8cee81933
#
_cell.length_a   1.000
_cell.length_b   1.000
_cell.length_c   1.000
_cell.angle_alpha   90.00
_cell.angle_beta   90.00
_cell.angle_gamma   90.00
#
_symmetry.space_group_name_H-M   'P 1'
#
loop_
_entity.id
_entity.type
_entity.pdbx_description
1 polymer ?
#
loop_
_entity_poly.entity_id
_entity_poly.type
_entity_poly.pdbx_seq_one_letter_code
_entity_poly.pdbx_strand_id
1 'polypeptide(L)'
;MQMRELIDIIDNIDLVEALDTPLEYKQTDPNVFEFVFETPSGEKHSGMVLFHKNSSTYASLLYEINGSFDGFNTEGFARKILSTVIASALDWIKQNPKIIYIGYSASKDDGTNDRRRVYQSLTQQLSKKYGFAVAKNDSATGEYIVQVR
;
A
#
# COMPACT_ATOMS: atom_id res chain seq x y z
N MET A 1 16.46 -2.46 -3.73
CA MET A 1 15.81 -1.21 -4.21
C MET A 1 15.37 -0.38 -3.04
N GLN A 2 15.64 0.89 -3.07
CA GLN A 2 15.21 1.81 -2.04
C GLN A 2 13.86 2.43 -2.40
N MET A 3 13.17 2.98 -1.41
CA MET A 3 11.85 3.58 -1.57
C MET A 3 11.83 4.66 -2.67
N ARG A 4 12.91 5.45 -2.78
CA ARG A 4 13.00 6.50 -3.79
C ARG A 4 13.02 5.94 -5.21
N GLU A 5 13.67 4.79 -5.41
CA GLU A 5 13.68 4.12 -6.72
C GLU A 5 12.30 3.59 -7.08
N LEU A 6 11.54 3.11 -6.10
CA LEU A 6 10.16 2.71 -6.31
C LEU A 6 9.31 3.89 -6.81
N ILE A 7 9.47 5.06 -6.20
CA ILE A 7 8.75 6.26 -6.60
C ILE A 7 9.10 6.64 -8.03
N ASP A 8 10.38 6.63 -8.38
CA ASP A 8 10.83 6.96 -9.74
C ASP A 8 10.26 5.98 -10.77
N ILE A 9 10.22 4.69 -10.44
CA ILE A 9 9.62 3.67 -11.32
C ILE A 9 8.15 3.98 -11.55
N ILE A 10 7.41 4.23 -10.48
CA ILE A 10 5.96 4.47 -10.56
C ILE A 10 5.65 5.74 -11.34
N ASP A 11 6.40 6.82 -11.10
CA ASP A 11 6.18 8.11 -11.76
C ASP A 11 6.44 8.06 -13.26
N ASN A 12 7.28 7.14 -13.72
CA ASN A 12 7.70 7.03 -15.13
C ASN A 12 6.99 5.93 -15.91
N ILE A 13 6.05 5.21 -15.31
CA ILE A 13 5.38 4.08 -15.95
C ILE A 13 3.93 4.41 -16.23
N ASP A 14 3.41 3.89 -17.37
CA ASP A 14 1.97 3.84 -17.59
C ASP A 14 1.37 2.93 -16.52
N LEU A 15 0.55 3.54 -15.67
CA LEU A 15 0.02 2.89 -14.48
C LEU A 15 -0.84 1.66 -14.79
N VAL A 16 -1.40 1.57 -15.99
CA VAL A 16 -2.23 0.42 -16.38
C VAL A 16 -1.38 -0.84 -16.57
N GLU A 17 -0.13 -0.68 -16.99
CA GLU A 17 0.75 -1.80 -17.34
C GLU A 17 1.77 -2.13 -16.27
N ALA A 18 1.87 -1.32 -15.23
CA ALA A 18 3.09 -1.20 -14.47
C ALA A 18 3.24 -2.12 -13.27
N LEU A 19 2.15 -2.66 -12.74
CA LEU A 19 2.26 -3.44 -11.51
C LEU A 19 2.56 -4.89 -11.81
N ASP A 20 3.55 -5.41 -11.10
CA ASP A 20 3.88 -6.83 -11.16
C ASP A 20 2.76 -7.66 -10.52
N THR A 21 2.82 -8.97 -10.77
CA THR A 21 1.99 -9.92 -10.03
C THR A 21 2.29 -9.79 -8.54
N PRO A 22 1.26 -9.75 -7.69
CA PRO A 22 1.46 -9.69 -6.24
C PRO A 22 2.31 -10.85 -5.74
N LEU A 23 3.02 -10.62 -4.64
CA LEU A 23 3.61 -11.71 -3.87
C LEU A 23 2.48 -12.61 -3.35
N GLU A 24 2.81 -13.87 -3.14
CA GLU A 24 1.88 -14.77 -2.49
C GLU A 24 1.60 -14.25 -1.07
N TYR A 25 0.32 -14.05 -0.75
CA TYR A 25 -0.09 -13.51 0.53
C TYR A 25 -1.20 -14.37 1.13
N LYS A 26 -1.34 -14.28 2.44
CA LYS A 26 -2.29 -15.07 3.18
C LYS A 26 -3.04 -14.17 4.16
N GLN A 27 -4.35 -14.31 4.20
CA GLN A 27 -5.15 -13.63 5.21
C GLN A 27 -5.08 -14.46 6.50
N THR A 28 -4.42 -13.92 7.51
CA THR A 28 -4.18 -14.62 8.79
C THR A 28 -5.18 -14.22 9.86
N ASP A 29 -5.93 -13.15 9.63
CA ASP A 29 -6.96 -12.63 10.51
C ASP A 29 -7.93 -11.84 9.63
N PRO A 30 -9.19 -11.59 10.05
CA PRO A 30 -10.12 -10.83 9.22
C PRO A 30 -9.60 -9.47 8.73
N ASN A 31 -8.69 -8.85 9.46
CA ASN A 31 -8.14 -7.54 9.12
C ASN A 31 -6.64 -7.57 8.85
N VAL A 32 -6.04 -8.74 8.66
CA VAL A 32 -4.58 -8.86 8.50
C VAL A 32 -4.26 -9.79 7.34
N PHE A 33 -3.38 -9.31 6.47
CA PHE A 33 -2.80 -10.09 5.39
C PHE A 33 -1.29 -10.11 5.58
N GLU A 34 -0.67 -11.28 5.42
CA GLU A 34 0.77 -11.44 5.59
C GLU A 34 1.39 -12.02 4.33
N PHE A 35 2.62 -11.61 4.06
CA PHE A 35 3.41 -12.14 2.96
C PHE A 35 4.88 -12.20 3.36
N VAL A 36 5.62 -13.06 2.67
CA VAL A 36 7.07 -13.21 2.87
C VAL A 36 7.75 -13.20 1.52
N PHE A 37 8.99 -12.75 1.49
CA PHE A 37 9.81 -12.83 0.29
C PHE A 37 11.27 -12.95 0.67
N GLU A 38 12.05 -13.49 -0.27
CA GLU A 38 13.49 -13.63 -0.13
C GLU A 38 14.17 -12.86 -1.25
N THR A 39 15.12 -12.01 -0.89
CA THR A 39 15.88 -11.23 -1.86
C THR A 39 16.93 -12.11 -2.56
N PRO A 40 17.46 -11.65 -3.73
CA PRO A 40 18.54 -12.38 -4.39
C PRO A 40 19.78 -12.61 -3.52
N SER A 41 20.02 -11.75 -2.54
CA SER A 41 21.12 -11.92 -1.58
C SER A 41 20.82 -12.93 -0.49
N GLY A 42 19.61 -13.50 -0.44
CA GLY A 42 19.21 -14.49 0.56
C GLY A 42 18.60 -13.92 1.81
N GLU A 43 18.35 -12.60 1.89
CA GLU A 43 17.65 -12.00 3.02
C GLU A 43 16.16 -12.33 2.96
N LYS A 44 15.63 -12.77 4.08
CA LYS A 44 14.20 -13.05 4.24
C LYS A 44 13.50 -11.88 4.89
N HIS A 45 12.40 -11.47 4.31
CA HIS A 45 11.58 -10.37 4.81
C HIS A 45 10.15 -10.85 4.97
N SER A 46 9.47 -10.29 5.96
CA SER A 46 8.04 -10.47 6.15
C SER A 46 7.34 -9.14 6.02
N GLY A 47 6.14 -9.17 5.46
CA GLY A 47 5.33 -7.98 5.33
C GLY A 47 3.91 -8.24 5.82
N MET A 48 3.21 -7.15 6.10
CA MET A 48 1.89 -7.19 6.68
C MET A 48 1.07 -6.03 6.17
N VAL A 49 -0.18 -6.29 5.80
CA VAL A 49 -1.16 -5.25 5.49
C VAL A 49 -2.28 -5.36 6.52
N LEU A 50 -2.53 -4.27 7.21
CA LEU A 50 -3.49 -4.23 8.32
C LEU A 50 -4.61 -3.25 8.00
N PHE A 51 -5.82 -3.61 8.43
CA PHE A 51 -6.97 -2.74 8.32
C PHE A 51 -7.57 -2.53 9.71
N HIS A 52 -7.92 -1.28 10.00
CA HIS A 52 -8.58 -0.93 11.25
C HIS A 52 -9.89 -0.22 10.93
N LYS A 53 -11.00 -0.79 11.39
CA LYS A 53 -12.32 -0.17 11.22
C LYS A 53 -12.48 0.94 12.24
N ASN A 54 -12.47 2.18 11.77
CA ASN A 54 -12.70 3.37 12.62
C ASN A 54 -14.21 3.60 12.86
N SER A 55 -15.01 3.17 11.90
CA SER A 55 -16.47 3.22 11.97
C SER A 55 -17.05 2.12 11.09
N SER A 56 -18.35 2.05 10.95
CA SER A 56 -19.02 1.09 10.07
C SER A 56 -18.72 1.33 8.59
N THR A 57 -18.31 2.55 8.22
CA THR A 57 -18.09 2.94 6.81
C THR A 57 -16.69 3.39 6.49
N TYR A 58 -15.84 3.57 7.49
CA TYR A 58 -14.48 4.10 7.32
C TYR A 58 -13.46 3.17 7.96
N ALA A 59 -12.42 2.83 7.22
CA ALA A 59 -11.31 2.03 7.74
C ALA A 59 -9.98 2.67 7.38
N SER A 60 -8.96 2.38 8.19
CA SER A 60 -7.58 2.77 7.93
C SER A 60 -6.79 1.57 7.42
N LEU A 61 -5.91 1.80 6.46
CA LEU A 61 -4.97 0.82 5.93
C LEU A 61 -3.56 1.19 6.38
N LEU A 62 -2.79 0.18 6.74
CA LEU A 62 -1.40 0.30 7.13
C LEU A 62 -0.62 -0.88 6.55
N TYR A 63 0.60 -0.65 6.09
CA TYR A 63 1.50 -1.75 5.73
C TYR A 63 2.84 -1.59 6.42
N GLU A 64 3.50 -2.71 6.69
CA GLU A 64 4.83 -2.72 7.28
C GLU A 64 5.66 -3.87 6.71
N ILE A 65 6.97 -3.66 6.69
CA ILE A 65 7.94 -4.68 6.28
C ILE A 65 8.86 -4.91 7.47
N ASN A 66 8.98 -6.17 7.90
CA ASN A 66 9.76 -6.57 9.07
C ASN A 66 9.36 -5.82 10.35
N GLY A 67 8.08 -5.48 10.48
CA GLY A 67 7.57 -4.73 11.62
C GLY A 67 7.93 -3.26 11.64
N SER A 68 8.44 -2.71 10.53
CA SER A 68 8.85 -1.32 10.41
C SER A 68 8.18 -0.63 9.23
N PHE A 69 7.94 0.67 9.38
CA PHE A 69 7.42 1.52 8.31
C PHE A 69 8.53 2.28 7.59
N ASP A 70 9.75 2.22 8.09
CA ASP A 70 10.86 3.00 7.56
C ASP A 70 11.43 2.37 6.28
N GLY A 71 12.20 3.17 5.58
CA GLY A 71 12.82 2.78 4.33
C GLY A 71 13.51 1.43 4.43
N PHE A 72 13.27 0.57 3.47
CA PHE A 72 13.81 -0.77 3.41
C PHE A 72 14.42 -1.02 2.03
N ASN A 73 15.42 -1.88 2.00
CA ASN A 73 16.01 -2.33 0.75
C ASN A 73 15.30 -3.61 0.31
N THR A 74 14.55 -3.53 -0.77
CA THR A 74 13.75 -4.64 -1.26
C THR A 74 14.41 -5.42 -2.39
N GLU A 75 15.56 -4.96 -2.89
CA GLU A 75 16.30 -5.59 -3.97
C GLU A 75 15.44 -5.97 -5.18
N GLY A 76 14.54 -5.05 -5.58
CA GLY A 76 13.69 -5.26 -6.75
C GLY A 76 12.27 -5.73 -6.44
N PHE A 77 11.93 -5.99 -5.21
CA PHE A 77 10.58 -6.43 -4.83
C PHE A 77 9.58 -5.30 -4.60
N ALA A 78 10.01 -4.04 -4.70
CA ALA A 78 9.16 -2.90 -4.36
C ALA A 78 7.84 -2.87 -5.15
N ARG A 79 7.88 -3.17 -6.44
CA ARG A 79 6.66 -3.21 -7.29
C ARG A 79 5.73 -4.35 -6.87
N LYS A 80 6.28 -5.51 -6.55
CA LYS A 80 5.51 -6.65 -6.07
C LYS A 80 4.89 -6.39 -4.71
N ILE A 81 5.60 -5.69 -3.84
CA ILE A 81 5.07 -5.28 -2.53
C ILE A 81 3.88 -4.34 -2.72
N LEU A 82 3.99 -3.33 -3.57
CA LEU A 82 2.89 -2.42 -3.86
C LEU A 82 1.68 -3.18 -4.45
N SER A 83 1.92 -4.08 -5.40
CA SER A 83 0.87 -4.92 -5.97
C SER A 83 0.20 -5.79 -4.92
N THR A 84 0.96 -6.29 -3.94
CA THR A 84 0.44 -7.10 -2.84
C THR A 84 -0.45 -6.26 -1.91
N VAL A 85 -0.05 -5.03 -1.60
CA VAL A 85 -0.86 -4.11 -0.80
C VAL A 85 -2.19 -3.84 -1.51
N ILE A 86 -2.15 -3.57 -2.81
CA ILE A 86 -3.36 -3.32 -3.60
C ILE A 86 -4.26 -4.56 -3.62
N ALA A 87 -3.71 -5.74 -3.91
CA ALA A 87 -4.49 -6.97 -3.96
C ALA A 87 -5.14 -7.30 -2.63
N SER A 88 -4.42 -7.14 -1.53
CA SER A 88 -4.94 -7.32 -0.18
C SER A 88 -6.09 -6.35 0.11
N ALA A 89 -5.93 -5.09 -0.29
CA ALA A 89 -6.96 -4.07 -0.11
C ALA A 89 -8.23 -4.43 -0.88
N LEU A 90 -8.10 -4.87 -2.12
CA LEU A 90 -9.25 -5.26 -2.94
C LEU A 90 -9.98 -6.46 -2.34
N ASP A 91 -9.26 -7.45 -1.84
CA ASP A 91 -9.85 -8.60 -1.18
C ASP A 91 -10.62 -8.19 0.09
N TRP A 92 -10.00 -7.33 0.90
CA TRP A 92 -10.62 -6.87 2.13
C TRP A 92 -11.88 -6.04 1.86
N ILE A 93 -11.86 -5.19 0.83
CA ILE A 93 -13.02 -4.38 0.42
C ILE A 93 -14.19 -5.28 0.04
N LYS A 94 -13.94 -6.36 -0.68
CA LYS A 94 -14.98 -7.33 -1.06
C LYS A 94 -15.60 -8.00 0.17
N GLN A 95 -14.81 -8.24 1.19
CA GLN A 95 -15.28 -8.90 2.43
C GLN A 95 -16.00 -7.93 3.36
N ASN A 96 -15.90 -6.63 3.13
CA ASN A 96 -16.43 -5.59 4.01
C ASN A 96 -17.31 -4.61 3.23
N PRO A 97 -18.50 -5.04 2.79
CA PRO A 97 -19.33 -4.28 1.85
C PRO A 97 -19.90 -2.99 2.42
N LYS A 98 -19.85 -2.78 3.73
CA LYS A 98 -20.32 -1.53 4.36
C LYS A 98 -19.27 -0.44 4.36
N ILE A 99 -18.01 -0.78 4.14
CA ILE A 99 -16.92 0.19 4.08
C ILE A 99 -17.04 1.00 2.80
N ILE A 100 -17.03 2.32 2.95
CA ILE A 100 -17.12 3.28 1.84
C ILE A 100 -15.80 4.00 1.64
N TYR A 101 -15.06 4.27 2.72
CA TYR A 101 -13.80 5.01 2.67
C TYR A 101 -12.66 4.21 3.28
N ILE A 102 -11.50 4.27 2.64
CA ILE A 102 -10.25 3.77 3.20
C ILE A 102 -9.26 4.91 3.21
N GLY A 103 -8.72 5.17 4.40
CA GLY A 103 -7.71 6.19 4.62
C GLY A 103 -6.37 5.58 4.99
N TYR A 104 -5.30 6.29 4.66
CA TYR A 104 -3.95 5.94 5.08
C TYR A 104 -3.15 7.24 5.19
N SER A 105 -2.17 7.24 6.08
CA SER A 105 -1.40 8.44 6.34
C SER A 105 0.06 8.12 6.63
N ALA A 106 0.92 9.08 6.31
CA ALA A 106 2.33 9.05 6.65
C ALA A 106 2.65 10.26 7.53
N SER A 107 3.14 9.98 8.73
CA SER A 107 3.48 11.00 9.70
C SER A 107 4.65 11.87 9.21
N LYS A 108 4.68 13.14 9.65
CA LYS A 108 5.82 14.02 9.41
C LYS A 108 7.11 13.51 10.05
N ASP A 109 6.98 12.71 11.10
CA ASP A 109 8.10 12.23 11.90
C ASP A 109 8.76 10.97 11.34
N ASP A 110 8.30 10.49 10.18
CA ASP A 110 8.88 9.32 9.53
C ASP A 110 10.29 9.58 8.95
N GLY A 111 10.82 10.78 9.11
CA GLY A 111 12.19 11.12 8.71
C GLY A 111 12.40 11.29 7.21
N THR A 112 11.48 10.84 6.38
CA THR A 112 11.53 10.96 4.92
C THR A 112 10.16 11.26 4.37
N ASN A 113 10.12 11.78 3.14
CA ASN A 113 8.87 11.94 2.39
C ASN A 113 8.49 10.69 1.60
N ASP A 114 9.27 9.62 1.70
CA ASP A 114 9.13 8.47 0.81
C ASP A 114 7.81 7.74 1.01
N ARG A 115 7.37 7.55 2.25
CA ARG A 115 6.07 6.92 2.52
C ARG A 115 4.92 7.75 1.95
N ARG A 116 4.96 9.08 2.11
CA ARG A 116 3.95 9.96 1.54
C ARG A 116 3.86 9.83 0.04
N ARG A 117 5.01 9.80 -0.63
CA ARG A 117 5.06 9.65 -2.07
C ARG A 117 4.55 8.28 -2.52
N VAL A 118 4.86 7.23 -1.77
CA VAL A 118 4.33 5.89 -2.06
C VAL A 118 2.81 5.87 -1.91
N TYR A 119 2.28 6.44 -0.84
CA TYR A 119 0.83 6.53 -0.64
C TYR A 119 0.15 7.39 -1.70
N GLN A 120 0.79 8.46 -2.13
CA GLN A 120 0.29 9.27 -3.24
C GLN A 120 0.20 8.45 -4.53
N SER A 121 1.23 7.66 -4.81
CA SER A 121 1.26 6.76 -5.97
C SER A 121 0.20 5.66 -5.85
N LEU A 122 0.04 5.11 -4.66
CA LEU A 122 -1.02 4.13 -4.37
C LEU A 122 -2.40 4.73 -4.65
N THR A 123 -2.64 5.95 -4.21
CA THR A 123 -3.90 6.66 -4.45
C THR A 123 -4.17 6.82 -5.94
N GLN A 124 -3.15 7.21 -6.70
CA GLN A 124 -3.27 7.34 -8.16
C GLN A 124 -3.59 6.01 -8.83
N GLN A 125 -2.96 4.92 -8.40
CA GLN A 125 -3.22 3.58 -8.93
C GLN A 125 -4.66 3.15 -8.66
N LEU A 126 -5.12 3.31 -7.44
CA LEU A 126 -6.49 2.94 -7.06
C LEU A 126 -7.51 3.75 -7.85
N SER A 127 -7.26 5.02 -8.06
CA SER A 127 -8.14 5.88 -8.84
C SER A 127 -8.15 5.51 -10.31
N LYS A 128 -6.98 5.42 -10.95
CA LYS A 128 -6.89 5.24 -12.40
C LYS A 128 -7.20 3.83 -12.85
N LYS A 129 -6.71 2.84 -12.13
CA LYS A 129 -6.89 1.44 -12.53
C LYS A 129 -8.20 0.84 -12.04
N TYR A 130 -8.64 1.21 -10.86
CA TYR A 130 -9.82 0.61 -10.23
C TYR A 130 -11.00 1.56 -10.13
N GLY A 131 -10.84 2.81 -10.55
CA GLY A 131 -11.93 3.77 -10.62
C GLY A 131 -12.39 4.32 -9.28
N PHE A 132 -11.60 4.17 -8.23
CA PHE A 132 -11.97 4.70 -6.91
C PHE A 132 -11.87 6.23 -6.91
N ALA A 133 -12.84 6.89 -6.31
CA ALA A 133 -12.82 8.34 -6.16
C ALA A 133 -11.83 8.75 -5.07
N VAL A 134 -11.06 9.79 -5.33
CA VAL A 134 -10.12 10.32 -4.35
C VAL A 134 -10.85 11.37 -3.50
N ALA A 135 -11.09 11.04 -2.23
CA ALA A 135 -11.74 11.94 -1.30
C ALA A 135 -10.75 12.91 -0.65
N LYS A 136 -9.51 12.47 -0.44
CA LYS A 136 -8.44 13.33 0.09
C LYS A 136 -7.10 12.88 -0.46
N ASN A 137 -6.31 13.84 -0.92
CA ASN A 137 -4.95 13.61 -1.42
C ASN A 137 -4.11 14.81 -0.98
N ASP A 138 -3.66 14.80 0.25
CA ASP A 138 -2.96 15.93 0.87
C ASP A 138 -1.51 15.56 1.19
N SER A 139 -0.61 15.90 0.30
CA SER A 139 0.82 15.66 0.48
C SER A 139 1.43 16.51 1.59
N ALA A 140 0.81 17.63 1.95
CA ALA A 140 1.30 18.49 3.02
C ALA A 140 1.09 17.87 4.40
N THR A 141 -0.06 17.23 4.62
CA THR A 141 -0.38 16.54 5.88
C THR A 141 -0.03 15.05 5.83
N GLY A 142 0.19 14.49 4.64
CA GLY A 142 0.43 13.07 4.45
C GLY A 142 -0.82 12.21 4.59
N GLU A 143 -1.99 12.79 4.45
CA GLU A 143 -3.27 12.08 4.57
C GLU A 143 -3.91 11.82 3.23
N TYR A 144 -4.36 10.59 3.03
CA TYR A 144 -5.00 10.14 1.79
C TYR A 144 -6.25 9.34 2.12
N ILE A 145 -7.33 9.60 1.40
CA ILE A 145 -8.59 8.87 1.56
C ILE A 145 -9.13 8.56 0.18
N VAL A 146 -9.51 7.32 -0.05
CA VAL A 146 -10.19 6.89 -1.27
C VAL A 146 -11.59 6.39 -0.94
N GLN A 147 -12.52 6.67 -1.84
CA GLN A 147 -13.88 6.15 -1.76
C GLN A 147 -13.96 4.91 -2.63
N VAL A 148 -14.29 3.78 -2.02
CA VAL A 148 -14.23 2.46 -2.67
C VAL A 148 -15.59 1.96 -3.20
N ARG A 149 -16.64 2.75 -2.95
CA ARG A 149 -17.98 2.43 -3.44
C ARG A 149 -18.75 3.65 -3.87
#